data_f47c546a82b925e9315f1247e13ae2f1
#
_entry.id   f47c546a82b925e9315f1247e13ae2f1
#
_cell.length_a   1.000
_cell.length_b   1.000
_cell.length_c   1.000
_cell.angle_alpha   90.00
_cell.angle_beta   90.00
_cell.angle_gamma   90.00
#
_symmetry.space_group_name_H-M   'P 1'
#
loop_
_entity.id
_entity.type
_entity.pdbx_description
1 polymer ?
#
loop_
_entity_poly.entity_id
_entity_poly.type
_entity_poly.pdbx_seq_one_letter_code
_entity_poly.pdbx_strand_id
1 'polypeptide(L)'
;AYIFTVDGKYKKQSSDVLRTWSRIPLFSYKDFDELLKNIPYDCRLIGVEMDDRAEFLHEFQHPKRAIYLLGAEDTGLPEFVKEKCHMLVKLPGNNSLNVGVTGSIVLHDRCAKVPTFLPAHHKE
;
A
#
# COMPACT_ATOMS: atom_id res chain seq x y z
N ALA A 1 8.26 8.38 3.98
CA ALA A 1 6.98 7.69 3.73
C ALA A 1 5.81 8.67 3.77
N TYR A 2 4.79 8.39 3.02
CA TYR A 2 3.56 9.17 3.05
C TYR A 2 2.37 8.27 2.69
N ILE A 3 1.17 8.76 3.03
CA ILE A 3 -0.09 8.09 2.72
C ILE A 3 -0.82 8.95 1.70
N PHE A 4 -1.57 8.32 0.82
CA PHE A 4 -2.40 9.04 -0.12
C PHE A 4 -3.74 8.33 -0.33
N THR A 5 -4.72 9.08 -0.81
CA THR A 5 -6.00 8.55 -1.24
C THR A 5 -6.25 8.93 -2.69
N VAL A 6 -6.93 8.07 -3.41
CA VAL A 6 -7.30 8.31 -4.80
C VAL A 6 -8.81 8.21 -4.90
N ASP A 7 -9.44 9.24 -5.44
CA ASP A 7 -10.90 9.31 -5.65
C ASP A 7 -11.69 8.99 -4.39
N GLY A 8 -11.21 9.49 -3.26
CA GLY A 8 -11.87 9.22 -2.00
C GLY A 8 -11.54 10.28 -0.96
N LYS A 9 -12.30 10.25 0.12
CA LYS A 9 -12.08 11.14 1.25
C LYS A 9 -11.63 10.31 2.44
N TYR A 10 -10.51 10.71 3.02
CA TYR A 10 -10.05 10.10 4.26
C TYR A 10 -10.98 10.53 5.39
N LYS A 11 -11.50 9.55 6.13
CA LYS A 11 -12.29 9.79 7.33
C LYS A 11 -11.44 9.47 8.54
N LYS A 12 -11.33 10.43 9.45
CA LYS A 12 -10.61 10.22 10.70
C LYS A 12 -11.33 9.18 11.53
N GLN A 13 -10.62 8.15 11.92
CA GLN A 13 -11.17 7.10 12.77
C GLN A 13 -11.14 7.54 14.22
N SER A 14 -12.23 7.32 14.95
CA SER A 14 -12.25 7.61 16.38
C SER A 14 -11.25 6.76 17.16
N SER A 15 -10.86 5.63 16.62
CA SER A 15 -9.85 4.75 17.20
C SER A 15 -8.41 5.21 16.94
N ASP A 16 -8.20 6.22 16.10
CA ASP A 16 -6.86 6.73 15.81
C ASP A 16 -6.43 7.72 16.88
N VAL A 17 -6.14 7.19 18.07
CA VAL A 17 -5.77 8.01 19.23
C VAL A 17 -4.43 8.69 19.07
N LEU A 18 -3.56 8.21 18.18
CA LEU A 18 -2.26 8.78 17.93
C LEU A 18 -2.27 9.85 16.84
N ARG A 19 -3.41 10.07 16.22
CA ARG A 19 -3.56 11.01 15.11
C ARG A 19 -2.51 10.79 14.03
N THR A 20 -2.44 9.58 13.53
CA THR A 20 -1.45 9.19 12.52
C THR A 20 -1.48 10.11 11.31
N TRP A 21 -2.67 10.57 10.90
CA TRP A 21 -2.84 11.49 9.79
C TRP A 21 -2.13 12.84 9.97
N SER A 22 -1.84 13.24 11.21
CA SER A 22 -1.11 14.48 11.48
C SER A 22 0.40 14.27 11.57
N ARG A 23 0.86 13.03 11.64
CA ARG A 23 2.29 12.68 11.76
C ARG A 23 2.90 12.20 10.46
N ILE A 24 2.08 11.64 9.59
CA ILE A 24 2.50 11.13 8.29
C ILE A 24 1.81 11.99 7.23
N PRO A 25 2.55 12.55 6.26
CA PRO A 25 1.91 13.33 5.20
C PRO A 25 0.81 12.54 4.51
N LEU A 26 -0.33 13.18 4.34
CA LEU A 26 -1.48 12.61 3.65
C LEU A 26 -1.79 13.45 2.43
N PHE A 27 -1.75 12.84 1.26
CA PHE A 27 -2.07 13.48 0.01
C PHE A 27 -3.35 12.89 -0.58
N SER A 28 -4.11 13.72 -1.27
CA SER A 28 -5.31 13.27 -1.98
C SER A 28 -5.15 13.54 -3.46
N TYR A 29 -5.40 12.52 -4.27
CA TYR A 29 -5.38 12.64 -5.72
C TYR A 29 -6.80 12.48 -6.25
N LYS A 30 -7.14 13.28 -7.25
CA LYS A 30 -8.46 13.28 -7.86
C LYS A 30 -8.78 11.93 -8.49
N ASP A 31 -7.82 11.37 -9.19
CA ASP A 31 -7.94 10.11 -9.88
C ASP A 31 -6.57 9.43 -10.00
N PHE A 32 -6.58 8.24 -10.56
CA PHE A 32 -5.36 7.45 -10.73
C PHE A 32 -4.36 8.11 -11.68
N ASP A 33 -4.85 8.79 -12.70
CA ASP A 33 -3.96 9.48 -13.65
C ASP A 33 -3.18 10.60 -12.95
N GLU A 34 -3.82 11.32 -12.04
CA GLU A 34 -3.14 12.34 -11.25
C GLU A 34 -2.06 11.72 -10.37
N LEU A 35 -2.34 10.57 -9.75
CA LEU A 35 -1.33 9.84 -9.00
C LEU A 35 -0.14 9.48 -9.88
N LEU A 36 -0.40 8.93 -11.06
CA LEU A 36 0.68 8.51 -11.97
C LEU A 36 1.59 9.67 -12.38
N LYS A 37 1.05 10.87 -12.51
CA LYS A 37 1.82 12.06 -12.84
C LYS A 37 2.73 12.51 -11.71
N ASN A 38 2.44 12.09 -10.48
CA ASN A 38 3.15 12.53 -9.29
C ASN A 38 4.00 11.42 -8.66
N ILE A 39 4.13 10.28 -9.33
CA ILE A 39 4.96 9.19 -8.83
C ILE A 39 6.43 9.59 -8.93
N PRO A 40 7.19 9.45 -7.83
CA PRO A 40 8.62 9.69 -7.88
C PRO A 40 9.31 8.76 -8.88
N TYR A 41 10.34 9.26 -9.52
CA TYR A 41 11.14 8.46 -10.42
C TYR A 41 11.67 7.22 -9.70
N ASP A 42 11.65 6.09 -10.40
CA ASP A 42 12.17 4.82 -9.90
C ASP A 42 11.32 4.16 -8.78
N CYS A 43 10.08 4.63 -8.57
CA CYS A 43 9.14 3.94 -7.72
C CYS A 43 8.40 2.85 -8.49
N ARG A 44 8.23 1.69 -7.84
CA ARG A 44 7.45 0.59 -8.40
C ARG A 44 6.05 0.59 -7.80
N LEU A 45 5.06 0.45 -8.66
CA LEU A 45 3.66 0.31 -8.24
C LEU A 45 3.36 -1.15 -7.97
N ILE A 46 2.89 -1.43 -6.77
CA ILE A 46 2.54 -2.78 -6.35
C ILE A 46 1.07 -2.77 -5.96
N GLY A 47 0.26 -3.48 -6.73
CA GLY A 47 -1.14 -3.66 -6.40
C GLY A 47 -1.31 -4.82 -5.44
N VAL A 48 -2.12 -4.64 -4.41
CA VAL A 48 -2.44 -5.68 -3.44
C VAL A 48 -3.87 -6.13 -3.70
N GLU A 49 -4.02 -7.31 -4.29
CA GLU A 49 -5.33 -7.81 -4.71
C GLU A 49 -5.33 -9.32 -4.83
N MET A 50 -6.47 -9.94 -4.59
CA MET A 50 -6.68 -11.36 -4.87
C MET A 50 -6.88 -11.54 -6.37
N ASP A 51 -5.80 -11.88 -7.07
CA ASP A 51 -5.78 -12.00 -8.52
C ASP A 51 -4.85 -13.14 -8.91
N ASP A 52 -5.22 -13.89 -9.95
CA ASP A 52 -4.42 -15.02 -10.40
C ASP A 52 -3.02 -14.62 -10.88
N ARG A 53 -2.89 -13.39 -11.34
CA ARG A 53 -1.59 -12.83 -11.77
C ARG A 53 -0.69 -12.46 -10.61
N ALA A 54 -1.23 -12.43 -9.39
CA ALA A 54 -0.50 -11.94 -8.22
C ALA A 54 0.40 -13.02 -7.63
N GLU A 55 1.57 -12.59 -7.16
CA GLU A 55 2.50 -13.43 -6.41
C GLU A 55 2.10 -13.43 -4.94
N PHE A 56 2.29 -14.55 -4.25
CA PHE A 56 2.03 -14.59 -2.82
C PHE A 56 3.01 -13.69 -2.07
N LEU A 57 2.48 -12.94 -1.11
CA LEU A 57 3.27 -11.99 -0.35
C LEU A 57 4.49 -12.62 0.31
N HIS A 58 4.35 -13.82 0.87
CA HIS A 58 5.47 -14.47 1.57
C HIS A 58 6.65 -14.82 0.64
N GLU A 59 6.40 -14.93 -0.66
CA GLU A 59 7.45 -15.19 -1.65
C GLU A 59 7.92 -13.91 -2.35
N PHE A 60 7.27 -12.79 -2.10
CA PHE A 60 7.50 -11.54 -2.80
C PHE A 60 8.76 -10.83 -2.30
N GLN A 61 9.57 -10.32 -3.24
CA GLN A 61 10.71 -9.48 -2.92
C GLN A 61 10.34 -8.01 -3.11
N HIS A 62 10.38 -7.26 -2.01
CA HIS A 62 10.00 -5.85 -2.05
C HIS A 62 11.04 -5.00 -2.76
N PRO A 63 10.63 -4.14 -3.71
CA PRO A 63 11.57 -3.20 -4.33
C PRO A 63 12.01 -2.15 -3.31
N LYS A 64 13.16 -1.54 -3.59
CA LYS A 64 13.71 -0.52 -2.71
C LYS A 64 12.76 0.67 -2.54
N ARG A 65 12.13 1.11 -3.62
CA ARG A 65 11.15 2.20 -3.61
C ARG A 65 9.84 1.67 -4.15
N ALA A 66 8.81 1.75 -3.33
CA ALA A 66 7.54 1.12 -3.65
C ALA A 66 6.35 1.99 -3.24
N ILE A 67 5.31 1.89 -4.03
CA ILE A 67 3.99 2.41 -3.70
C ILE A 67 3.05 1.22 -3.72
N TYR A 68 2.39 0.97 -2.59
CA TYR A 68 1.42 -0.12 -2.47
C TYR A 68 0.02 0.44 -2.64
N LEU A 69 -0.72 -0.13 -3.59
CA LEU A 69 -2.08 0.26 -3.90
C LEU A 69 -3.04 -0.77 -3.32
N LEU A 70 -3.96 -0.28 -2.51
CA LEU A 70 -4.99 -1.11 -1.89
C LEU A 70 -6.33 -0.68 -2.46
N GLY A 71 -7.14 -1.64 -2.86
CA GLY A 71 -8.46 -1.36 -3.40
C GLY A 71 -9.50 -1.14 -2.33
N ALA A 72 -10.67 -0.66 -2.75
CA ALA A 72 -11.83 -0.54 -1.88
C ALA A 72 -12.27 -1.92 -1.39
N GLU A 73 -12.84 -1.97 -0.19
CA GLU A 73 -13.23 -3.24 0.45
C GLU A 73 -14.23 -4.04 -0.37
N ASP A 74 -15.15 -3.35 -1.02
CA ASP A 74 -16.26 -3.99 -1.74
C ASP A 74 -15.93 -4.32 -3.20
N THR A 75 -15.10 -3.52 -3.86
CA THR A 75 -14.84 -3.66 -5.29
C THR A 75 -13.39 -4.03 -5.64
N GLY A 76 -12.46 -3.85 -4.71
CA GLY A 76 -11.03 -4.07 -4.96
C GLY A 76 -10.44 -3.05 -5.92
N LEU A 77 -9.30 -3.38 -6.49
CA LEU A 77 -8.64 -2.53 -7.49
C LEU A 77 -9.31 -2.70 -8.86
N PRO A 78 -9.64 -1.60 -9.55
CA PRO A 78 -10.13 -1.69 -10.92
C PRO A 78 -9.10 -2.33 -11.85
N GLU A 79 -9.57 -3.00 -12.91
CA GLU A 79 -8.70 -3.69 -13.84
C GLU A 79 -7.67 -2.75 -14.49
N PHE A 80 -8.08 -1.53 -14.86
CA PHE A 80 -7.16 -0.60 -15.49
C PHE A 80 -6.03 -0.18 -14.54
N VAL A 81 -6.27 -0.17 -13.23
CA VAL A 81 -5.25 0.10 -12.23
C VAL A 81 -4.30 -1.08 -12.13
N LYS A 82 -4.84 -2.30 -12.09
CA LYS A 82 -4.01 -3.51 -12.02
C LYS A 82 -3.08 -3.62 -13.22
N GLU A 83 -3.53 -3.25 -14.40
CA GLU A 83 -2.72 -3.27 -15.62
C GLU A 83 -1.55 -2.29 -15.57
N LYS A 84 -1.69 -1.20 -14.82
CA LYS A 84 -0.63 -0.20 -14.66
C LYS A 84 0.37 -0.55 -13.55
N CYS A 85 0.05 -1.50 -12.71
CA CYS A 85 0.96 -1.94 -11.66
C CYS A 85 2.14 -2.69 -12.25
N HIS A 86 3.32 -2.45 -11.70
CA HIS A 86 4.50 -3.21 -12.09
C HIS A 86 4.43 -4.64 -11.56
N MET A 87 3.82 -4.82 -10.41
CA MET A 87 3.70 -6.10 -9.73
C MET A 87 2.37 -6.17 -8.99
N LEU A 88 1.87 -7.39 -8.81
CA LEU A 88 0.68 -7.66 -8.00
C LEU A 88 1.06 -8.67 -6.93
N VAL A 89 0.59 -8.45 -5.71
CA VAL A 89 0.79 -9.38 -4.60
C VAL A 89 -0.55 -9.73 -3.97
N LYS A 90 -0.62 -10.92 -3.41
CA LYS A 90 -1.82 -11.39 -2.71
C LYS A 90 -1.46 -12.04 -1.40
N LEU A 91 -2.39 -11.99 -0.47
CA LEU A 91 -2.29 -12.69 0.79
C LEU A 91 -2.91 -14.08 0.64
N PRO A 92 -2.41 -15.08 1.38
CA PRO A 92 -3.07 -16.38 1.37
C PRO A 92 -4.46 -16.29 2.00
N GLY A 93 -5.39 -17.11 1.50
CA GLY A 93 -6.76 -17.13 1.98
C GLY A 93 -7.77 -16.91 0.87
N ASN A 94 -9.04 -17.14 1.17
CA ASN A 94 -10.11 -17.06 0.21
C ASN A 94 -10.95 -15.80 0.32
N ASN A 95 -10.79 -15.05 1.40
CA ASN A 95 -11.61 -13.88 1.67
C ASN A 95 -10.75 -12.63 1.70
N SER A 96 -11.32 -11.54 1.20
CA SER A 96 -10.68 -10.23 1.31
C SER A 96 -10.62 -9.78 2.76
N LEU A 97 -9.46 -9.31 3.18
CA LEU A 97 -9.29 -8.73 4.50
C LEU A 97 -9.62 -7.24 4.45
N ASN A 98 -9.86 -6.66 5.62
CA ASN A 98 -9.99 -5.22 5.75
C ASN A 98 -8.76 -4.51 5.16
N VAL A 99 -8.97 -3.38 4.48
CA VAL A 99 -7.90 -2.64 3.81
C VAL A 99 -6.77 -2.26 4.78
N GLY A 100 -7.13 -1.77 5.96
CA GLY A 100 -6.13 -1.41 6.97
C GLY A 100 -5.32 -2.60 7.44
N VAL A 101 -5.97 -3.74 7.65
CA VAL A 101 -5.30 -4.98 8.05
C VAL A 101 -4.38 -5.45 6.94
N THR A 102 -4.86 -5.47 5.71
CA THR A 102 -4.06 -5.87 4.55
C THR A 102 -2.82 -5.01 4.41
N GLY A 103 -2.98 -3.69 4.48
CA GLY A 103 -1.87 -2.76 4.39
C GLY A 103 -0.85 -2.97 5.49
N SER A 104 -1.31 -3.21 6.71
CA SER A 104 -0.43 -3.48 7.86
C SER A 104 0.40 -4.74 7.65
N ILE A 105 -0.23 -5.80 7.14
CA ILE A 105 0.46 -7.06 6.86
C ILE A 105 1.54 -6.87 5.80
N VAL A 106 1.22 -6.15 4.73
CA VAL A 106 2.18 -5.88 3.64
C VAL A 106 3.39 -5.09 4.16
N LEU A 107 3.13 -4.05 4.95
CA LEU A 107 4.21 -3.23 5.51
C LEU A 107 5.06 -4.01 6.50
N HIS A 108 4.43 -4.85 7.32
CA HIS A 108 5.16 -5.72 8.23
C HIS A 108 6.06 -6.68 7.47
N ASP A 109 5.54 -7.31 6.42
CA ASP A 109 6.31 -8.23 5.58
C ASP A 109 7.53 -7.52 4.97
N ARG A 110 7.33 -6.30 4.48
CA ARG A 110 8.43 -5.50 3.94
C ARG A 110 9.51 -5.26 4.99
N CYS A 111 9.13 -4.82 6.17
CA CYS A 111 10.08 -4.53 7.25
C CYS A 111 10.78 -5.79 7.75
N ALA A 112 10.09 -6.92 7.81
CA ALA A 112 10.65 -8.18 8.25
C ALA A 112 11.69 -8.73 7.27
N LYS A 113 11.41 -8.62 5.97
CA LYS A 113 12.29 -9.13 4.92
C LYS A 113 13.51 -8.26 4.68
N VAL A 114 13.36 -6.93 4.84
CA VAL A 114 14.42 -5.97 4.56
C VAL A 114 14.55 -4.99 5.72
N PRO A 115 15.15 -5.41 6.84
CA PRO A 115 15.27 -4.55 8.02
C PRO A 115 16.03 -3.25 7.78
N THR A 116 16.86 -3.19 6.74
CA THR A 116 17.60 -1.99 6.37
C THR A 116 16.69 -0.85 5.86
N PHE A 117 15.43 -1.16 5.55
CA PHE A 117 14.46 -0.14 5.19
C PHE A 117 13.94 0.63 6.40
N LEU A 118 14.18 0.13 7.59
CA LEU A 118 13.75 0.77 8.82
C LEU A 118 14.70 1.90 9.20
N PRO A 119 14.19 2.95 9.85
CA PRO A 119 15.06 3.97 10.43
C PRO A 119 16.01 3.36 11.45
N ALA A 120 17.17 3.98 11.61
CA ALA A 120 18.11 3.55 12.62
C ALA A 120 17.48 3.63 14.02
N HIS A 121 17.63 2.57 14.80
CA HIS A 121 17.17 2.53 16.17
C HIS A 121 18.29 3.01 17.07
N HIS A 122 18.01 4.04 17.86
CA HIS A 122 18.92 4.44 18.91
C HIS A 122 18.59 3.63 20.16
N LYS A 123 19.54 2.85 20.60
CA LYS A 123 19.42 2.17 21.89
C LYS A 123 19.63 3.20 22.98
N GLU A 124 18.70 3.30 23.84
CA GLU A 124 18.82 4.13 25.04
C GLU A 124 19.69 3.44 26.09
#